data_81a03311dd470cf0f491b3b638ca3a1c
#
_entry.id   81a03311dd470cf0f491b3b638ca3a1c
#
_cell.length_a   1.000
_cell.length_b   1.000
_cell.length_c   1.000
_cell.angle_alpha   90.00
_cell.angle_beta   90.00
_cell.angle_gamma   90.00
#
_symmetry.space_group_name_H-M   'P 1'
#
loop_
_entity.id
_entity.type
_entity.pdbx_description
1 polymer ?
#
loop_
_entity_poly.entity_id
_entity_poly.type
_entity_poly.pdbx_seq_one_letter_code
_entity_poly.pdbx_strand_id
1 'polypeptide(L)'
;VGLGRLEAVATGDTLTPAKDADVEVPRAEVHQPVYALSIHATDRNDEVKLSGSIAKLLEEDRSLKFFHENDTNEWVLSGAGEMHLRVAADRLKNKSGLAVEMARPKVPYKEAIQKPVTQHARFKRQSGGHGQFGDVELAIKPLPRGSGIEFENASVGGVVPKSFIPAVEAGVREYLKKGPLGFPVVDLLVTLTDGQHHSVDSSEIAFKTAGRMAMQ
;
A
#
# COMPACT_ATOMS: atom_id res chain seq x y z
N VAL A 1 10.88 -24.68 -35.19
CA VAL A 1 11.11 -25.86 -34.32
C VAL A 1 10.29 -25.65 -33.06
N GLY A 2 9.45 -26.63 -32.67
CA GLY A 2 8.73 -26.63 -31.42
C GLY A 2 9.55 -27.30 -30.32
N LEU A 3 9.81 -26.62 -29.23
CA LEU A 3 10.46 -27.16 -28.05
C LEU A 3 9.42 -27.21 -26.91
N GLY A 4 9.22 -28.37 -26.34
CA GLY A 4 8.27 -28.59 -25.23
C GLY A 4 8.99 -28.86 -23.90
N ARG A 5 8.30 -28.65 -22.77
CA ARG A 5 8.79 -28.92 -21.40
C ARG A 5 10.02 -28.10 -20.97
N LEU A 6 10.07 -26.83 -21.35
CA LEU A 6 11.10 -25.89 -20.94
C LEU A 6 10.56 -25.04 -19.77
N GLU A 7 10.77 -25.51 -18.54
CA GLU A 7 10.21 -24.85 -17.33
C GLU A 7 10.95 -23.57 -16.93
N ALA A 8 12.21 -23.41 -17.35
CA ALA A 8 13.08 -22.30 -16.94
C ALA A 8 13.37 -21.30 -18.07
N VAL A 9 12.63 -21.37 -19.19
CA VAL A 9 12.87 -20.52 -20.37
C VAL A 9 11.75 -19.48 -20.51
N ALA A 10 12.14 -18.23 -20.63
CA ALA A 10 11.22 -17.11 -20.87
C ALA A 10 11.27 -16.62 -22.32
N THR A 11 10.22 -15.97 -22.77
CA THR A 11 10.20 -15.32 -24.09
C THR A 11 11.35 -14.31 -24.23
N GLY A 12 12.16 -14.47 -25.28
CA GLY A 12 13.35 -13.66 -25.56
C GLY A 12 14.66 -14.26 -25.04
N ASP A 13 14.64 -15.44 -24.41
CA ASP A 13 15.88 -16.12 -24.01
C ASP A 13 16.58 -16.74 -25.23
N THR A 14 17.91 -16.70 -25.21
CA THR A 14 18.75 -17.35 -26.21
C THR A 14 18.97 -18.80 -25.82
N LEU A 15 18.61 -19.73 -26.70
CA LEU A 15 18.83 -21.17 -26.52
C LEU A 15 20.06 -21.60 -27.33
N THR A 16 21.04 -22.22 -26.66
CA THR A 16 22.26 -22.72 -27.30
C THR A 16 22.39 -24.21 -27.11
N PRO A 17 22.97 -24.97 -28.08
CA PRO A 17 23.19 -26.41 -27.95
C PRO A 17 24.37 -26.77 -27.04
N ALA A 18 25.26 -25.80 -26.73
CA ALA A 18 26.46 -26.02 -25.94
C ALA A 18 26.30 -25.43 -24.53
N LYS A 19 26.79 -26.15 -23.52
CA LYS A 19 26.74 -25.70 -22.10
C LYS A 19 27.49 -24.40 -21.81
N ASP A 20 28.54 -24.11 -22.57
CA ASP A 20 29.48 -23.02 -22.35
C ASP A 20 29.48 -22.01 -23.51
N ALA A 21 28.38 -21.93 -24.29
CA ALA A 21 28.27 -20.94 -25.36
C ALA A 21 27.98 -19.58 -24.77
N ASP A 22 28.97 -18.74 -24.71
CA ASP A 22 28.90 -17.33 -24.30
C ASP A 22 28.31 -16.46 -25.43
N VAL A 23 27.20 -16.93 -26.01
CA VAL A 23 26.48 -16.24 -27.10
C VAL A 23 25.11 -15.85 -26.60
N GLU A 24 24.94 -14.58 -26.24
CA GLU A 24 23.65 -14.01 -25.92
C GLU A 24 23.22 -13.09 -27.09
N VAL A 25 22.05 -13.39 -27.67
CA VAL A 25 21.43 -12.50 -28.66
C VAL A 25 20.75 -11.36 -27.91
N PRO A 26 21.05 -10.08 -28.24
CA PRO A 26 20.41 -8.95 -27.58
C PRO A 26 18.88 -9.07 -27.64
N ARG A 27 18.24 -8.94 -26.48
CA ARG A 27 16.78 -8.96 -26.40
C ARG A 27 16.19 -7.69 -27.01
N ALA A 28 15.10 -7.83 -27.75
CA ALA A 28 14.33 -6.69 -28.21
C ALA A 28 13.79 -5.90 -27.01
N GLU A 29 13.83 -4.56 -27.12
CA GLU A 29 13.21 -3.69 -26.11
C GLU A 29 11.71 -3.95 -26.07
N VAL A 30 11.20 -4.11 -24.86
CA VAL A 30 9.77 -4.28 -24.62
C VAL A 30 9.14 -2.91 -24.49
N HIS A 31 8.14 -2.61 -25.31
CA HIS A 31 7.40 -1.37 -25.20
C HIS A 31 6.75 -1.24 -23.82
N GLN A 32 6.93 -0.07 -23.19
CA GLN A 32 6.31 0.21 -21.92
C GLN A 32 4.78 0.35 -22.12
N PRO A 33 3.98 -0.25 -21.22
CA PRO A 33 2.53 -0.12 -21.30
C PRO A 33 2.12 1.34 -21.01
N VAL A 34 1.17 1.85 -21.79
CA VAL A 34 0.65 3.23 -21.70
C VAL A 34 -0.83 3.30 -21.34
N TYR A 35 -1.50 2.16 -21.26
CA TYR A 35 -2.91 2.07 -20.93
C TYR A 35 -3.15 1.03 -19.85
N ALA A 36 -3.95 1.36 -18.84
CA ALA A 36 -4.18 0.51 -17.68
C ALA A 36 -5.67 0.42 -17.35
N LEU A 37 -6.11 -0.77 -16.95
CA LEU A 37 -7.44 -1.02 -16.42
C LEU A 37 -7.33 -1.84 -15.13
N SER A 38 -8.22 -1.58 -14.17
CA SER A 38 -8.42 -2.50 -13.06
C SER A 38 -9.11 -3.76 -13.59
N ILE A 39 -8.73 -4.93 -13.07
CA ILE A 39 -9.24 -6.22 -13.51
C ILE A 39 -9.62 -7.07 -12.30
N HIS A 40 -10.78 -7.69 -12.35
CA HIS A 40 -11.25 -8.64 -11.36
C HIS A 40 -12.02 -9.77 -12.02
N ALA A 41 -12.08 -10.93 -11.39
CA ALA A 41 -12.88 -12.04 -11.90
C ALA A 41 -14.38 -11.72 -11.70
N THR A 42 -15.20 -12.08 -12.68
CA THR A 42 -16.66 -11.92 -12.57
C THR A 42 -17.23 -12.82 -11.48
N ASP A 43 -16.65 -14.03 -11.29
CA ASP A 43 -16.96 -14.91 -10.18
C ASP A 43 -15.91 -14.81 -9.09
N ARG A 44 -16.34 -14.59 -7.85
CA ARG A 44 -15.47 -14.48 -6.68
C ARG A 44 -14.62 -15.73 -6.41
N ASN A 45 -15.12 -16.91 -6.80
CA ASN A 45 -14.38 -18.17 -6.66
C ASN A 45 -13.21 -18.28 -7.64
N ASP A 46 -13.21 -17.50 -8.69
CA ASP A 46 -12.16 -17.51 -9.73
C ASP A 46 -11.05 -16.48 -9.47
N GLU A 47 -11.19 -15.61 -8.48
CA GLU A 47 -10.17 -14.62 -8.07
C GLU A 47 -8.80 -15.30 -7.79
N VAL A 48 -8.79 -16.45 -7.13
CA VAL A 48 -7.57 -17.20 -6.83
C VAL A 48 -6.90 -17.71 -8.12
N LYS A 49 -7.67 -18.06 -9.13
CA LYS A 49 -7.17 -18.55 -10.42
C LYS A 49 -6.70 -17.42 -11.33
N LEU A 50 -7.20 -16.20 -11.10
CA LEU A 50 -6.94 -15.04 -11.96
C LEU A 50 -5.45 -14.72 -12.03
N SER A 51 -4.78 -14.63 -10.89
CA SER A 51 -3.34 -14.32 -10.82
C SER A 51 -2.48 -15.34 -11.57
N GLY A 52 -2.77 -16.63 -11.40
CA GLY A 52 -2.05 -17.70 -12.09
C GLY A 52 -2.30 -17.73 -13.61
N SER A 53 -3.51 -17.38 -14.04
CA SER A 53 -3.83 -17.31 -15.46
C SER A 53 -3.24 -16.07 -16.13
N ILE A 54 -3.20 -14.94 -15.43
CA ILE A 54 -2.52 -13.73 -15.91
C ILE A 54 -1.00 -13.95 -15.95
N ALA A 55 -0.40 -14.63 -14.98
CA ALA A 55 1.02 -14.96 -15.02
C ALA A 55 1.43 -15.67 -16.32
N LYS A 56 0.64 -16.67 -16.74
CA LYS A 56 0.85 -17.36 -18.03
C LYS A 56 0.71 -16.42 -19.23
N LEU A 57 -0.24 -15.49 -19.17
CA LEU A 57 -0.44 -14.50 -20.23
C LEU A 57 0.77 -13.55 -20.34
N LEU A 58 1.37 -13.17 -19.20
CA LEU A 58 2.57 -12.33 -19.15
C LEU A 58 3.81 -13.05 -19.68
N GLU A 59 3.88 -14.37 -19.55
CA GLU A 59 4.93 -15.18 -20.18
C GLU A 59 4.83 -15.15 -21.71
N GLU A 60 3.61 -15.15 -22.26
CA GLU A 60 3.36 -15.07 -23.70
C GLU A 60 3.55 -13.65 -24.24
N ASP A 61 3.21 -12.62 -23.45
CA ASP A 61 3.21 -11.23 -23.87
C ASP A 61 3.89 -10.31 -22.83
N ARG A 62 5.15 -10.03 -23.06
CA ARG A 62 5.99 -9.21 -22.16
C ARG A 62 5.64 -7.72 -22.18
N SER A 63 4.81 -7.26 -23.12
CA SER A 63 4.33 -5.87 -23.15
C SER A 63 3.17 -5.60 -22.19
N LEU A 64 2.60 -6.66 -21.59
CA LEU A 64 1.65 -6.56 -20.51
C LEU A 64 2.37 -6.43 -19.16
N LYS A 65 1.77 -5.68 -18.24
CA LYS A 65 2.16 -5.64 -16.81
C LYS A 65 0.95 -5.86 -15.94
N PHE A 66 1.14 -6.61 -14.87
CA PHE A 66 0.10 -6.87 -13.86
C PHE A 66 0.66 -6.60 -12.47
N PHE A 67 -0.03 -5.79 -11.69
CA PHE A 67 0.39 -5.43 -10.35
C PHE A 67 -0.80 -5.11 -9.46
N HIS A 68 -0.60 -5.18 -8.15
CA HIS A 68 -1.58 -4.79 -7.16
C HIS A 68 -1.32 -3.34 -6.72
N GLU A 69 -2.34 -2.48 -6.88
CA GLU A 69 -2.31 -1.11 -6.38
C GLU A 69 -2.80 -1.12 -4.92
N ASN A 70 -1.86 -0.96 -3.99
CA ASN A 70 -2.15 -1.09 -2.56
C ASN A 70 -3.06 0.01 -2.01
N ASP A 71 -2.92 1.23 -2.52
CA ASP A 71 -3.68 2.39 -2.02
C ASP A 71 -5.18 2.28 -2.38
N THR A 72 -5.50 1.69 -3.54
CA THR A 72 -6.89 1.48 -3.98
C THR A 72 -7.39 0.05 -3.79
N ASN A 73 -6.47 -0.85 -3.41
CA ASN A 73 -6.72 -2.30 -3.29
C ASN A 73 -7.30 -2.91 -4.57
N GLU A 74 -6.72 -2.55 -5.71
CA GLU A 74 -7.13 -3.03 -7.03
C GLU A 74 -6.01 -3.78 -7.73
N TRP A 75 -6.37 -4.84 -8.46
CA TRP A 75 -5.47 -5.44 -9.42
C TRP A 75 -5.54 -4.67 -10.72
N VAL A 76 -4.39 -4.32 -11.26
CA VAL A 76 -4.27 -3.50 -12.47
C VAL A 76 -3.52 -4.27 -13.54
N LEU A 77 -4.14 -4.37 -14.72
CA LEU A 77 -3.53 -4.89 -15.95
C LEU A 77 -3.24 -3.71 -16.87
N SER A 78 -2.01 -3.60 -17.35
CA SER A 78 -1.59 -2.53 -18.26
C SER A 78 -0.94 -3.09 -19.52
N GLY A 79 -1.13 -2.39 -20.63
CA GLY A 79 -0.66 -2.78 -21.95
C GLY A 79 -0.55 -1.61 -22.92
N ALA A 80 -0.35 -1.89 -24.19
CA ALA A 80 -0.15 -0.90 -25.23
C ALA A 80 -1.40 -0.06 -25.55
N GLY A 81 -2.60 -0.53 -25.19
CA GLY A 81 -3.85 0.19 -25.44
C GLY A 81 -5.09 -0.63 -25.10
N GLU A 82 -6.26 -0.03 -25.28
CA GLU A 82 -7.55 -0.65 -24.95
C GLU A 82 -7.78 -1.98 -25.67
N MET A 83 -7.53 -2.03 -26.97
CA MET A 83 -7.70 -3.26 -27.76
C MET A 83 -6.75 -4.38 -27.31
N HIS A 84 -5.54 -4.01 -26.90
CA HIS A 84 -4.60 -4.98 -26.35
C HIS A 84 -5.13 -5.65 -25.07
N LEU A 85 -5.70 -4.87 -24.17
CA LEU A 85 -6.28 -5.40 -22.92
C LEU A 85 -7.57 -6.19 -23.18
N ARG A 86 -8.38 -5.81 -24.18
CA ARG A 86 -9.56 -6.58 -24.58
C ARG A 86 -9.15 -7.96 -25.12
N VAL A 87 -8.13 -8.02 -25.99
CA VAL A 87 -7.59 -9.29 -26.49
C VAL A 87 -7.02 -10.14 -25.33
N ALA A 88 -6.38 -9.51 -24.36
CA ALA A 88 -5.91 -10.20 -23.16
C ALA A 88 -7.07 -10.83 -22.36
N ALA A 89 -8.16 -10.09 -22.16
CA ALA A 89 -9.37 -10.61 -21.51
C ALA A 89 -10.02 -11.77 -22.29
N ASP A 90 -10.10 -11.65 -23.61
CA ASP A 90 -10.63 -12.72 -24.47
C ASP A 90 -9.75 -13.98 -24.40
N ARG A 91 -8.42 -13.83 -24.32
CA ARG A 91 -7.51 -14.95 -24.12
C ARG A 91 -7.71 -15.63 -22.77
N LEU A 92 -7.90 -14.87 -21.67
CA LEU A 92 -8.22 -15.41 -20.35
C LEU A 92 -9.51 -16.22 -20.39
N LYS A 93 -10.55 -15.70 -21.03
CA LYS A 93 -11.82 -16.39 -21.20
C LYS A 93 -11.68 -17.67 -22.03
N ASN A 94 -11.02 -17.60 -23.17
CA ASN A 94 -10.94 -18.72 -24.11
C ASN A 94 -9.97 -19.82 -23.69
N LYS A 95 -8.82 -19.46 -23.07
CA LYS A 95 -7.79 -20.42 -22.64
C LYS A 95 -7.99 -20.96 -21.23
N SER A 96 -8.47 -20.10 -20.32
CA SER A 96 -8.58 -20.43 -18.90
C SER A 96 -10.02 -20.55 -18.40
N GLY A 97 -11.01 -20.25 -19.24
CA GLY A 97 -12.42 -20.22 -18.85
C GLY A 97 -12.77 -19.10 -17.88
N LEU A 98 -11.89 -18.11 -17.70
CA LEU A 98 -12.05 -17.02 -16.73
C LEU A 98 -12.70 -15.80 -17.38
N ALA A 99 -13.92 -15.50 -16.99
CA ALA A 99 -14.57 -14.23 -17.31
C ALA A 99 -14.06 -13.14 -16.36
N VAL A 100 -13.64 -12.02 -16.93
CA VAL A 100 -13.10 -10.88 -16.19
C VAL A 100 -13.88 -9.61 -16.52
N GLU A 101 -14.01 -8.76 -15.53
CA GLU A 101 -14.49 -7.39 -15.69
C GLU A 101 -13.32 -6.42 -15.58
N MET A 102 -13.32 -5.42 -16.46
CA MET A 102 -12.29 -4.39 -16.49
C MET A 102 -12.94 -3.02 -16.39
N ALA A 103 -12.37 -2.17 -15.55
CA ALA A 103 -12.83 -0.81 -15.33
C ALA A 103 -11.65 0.17 -15.28
N ARG A 104 -11.91 1.48 -15.27
CA ARG A 104 -10.86 2.46 -15.05
C ARG A 104 -10.33 2.31 -13.62
N PRO A 105 -8.99 2.25 -13.42
CA PRO A 105 -8.42 2.19 -12.07
C PRO A 105 -8.83 3.41 -11.25
N LYS A 106 -9.06 3.22 -9.97
CA LYS A 106 -9.28 4.34 -9.06
C LYS A 106 -8.00 5.15 -8.92
N VAL A 107 -8.15 6.46 -8.79
CA VAL A 107 -7.03 7.35 -8.51
C VAL A 107 -6.70 7.28 -7.02
N PRO A 108 -5.46 6.95 -6.62
CA PRO A 108 -5.05 6.89 -5.22
C PRO A 108 -4.85 8.31 -4.67
N TYR A 109 -5.94 8.99 -4.35
CA TYR A 109 -5.87 10.30 -3.72
C TYR A 109 -5.23 10.21 -2.33
N LYS A 110 -4.43 11.21 -1.99
CA LYS A 110 -3.79 11.37 -0.68
C LYS A 110 -4.05 12.78 -0.15
N GLU A 111 -4.16 12.90 1.16
CA GLU A 111 -4.30 14.18 1.85
C GLU A 111 -2.92 14.65 2.33
N ALA A 112 -2.72 15.96 2.34
CA ALA A 112 -1.53 16.57 2.92
C ALA A 112 -1.90 17.85 3.67
N ILE A 113 -1.25 18.11 4.78
CA ILE A 113 -1.43 19.36 5.53
C ILE A 113 -0.61 20.47 4.88
N GLN A 114 -1.13 21.70 4.97
CA GLN A 114 -0.45 22.88 4.40
C GLN A 114 0.26 23.73 5.43
N LYS A 115 -0.15 23.67 6.70
CA LYS A 115 0.36 24.53 7.78
C LYS A 115 0.73 23.68 8.99
N PRO A 116 1.76 24.07 9.74
CA PRO A 116 2.04 23.44 11.01
C PRO A 116 0.92 23.72 12.01
N VAL A 117 0.64 22.77 12.87
CA VAL A 117 -0.36 22.87 13.94
C VAL A 117 0.13 22.13 15.17
N THR A 118 -0.21 22.63 16.36
CA THR A 118 -0.02 21.89 17.62
C THR A 118 -1.39 21.57 18.17
N GLN A 119 -1.59 20.31 18.57
CA GLN A 119 -2.85 19.82 19.05
C GLN A 119 -2.66 19.02 20.34
N HIS A 120 -3.48 19.34 21.34
CA HIS A 120 -3.51 18.63 22.62
C HIS A 120 -4.76 17.73 22.67
N ALA A 121 -4.60 16.51 23.13
CA ALA A 121 -5.71 15.59 23.34
C ALA A 121 -5.56 14.81 24.63
N ARG A 122 -6.65 14.76 25.38
CA ARG A 122 -6.75 13.98 26.61
C ARG A 122 -7.85 12.94 26.51
N PHE A 123 -7.45 11.69 26.59
CA PHE A 123 -8.39 10.58 26.73
C PHE A 123 -8.51 10.19 28.21
N LYS A 124 -9.70 10.37 28.75
CA LYS A 124 -10.06 9.95 30.12
C LYS A 124 -11.37 9.21 30.11
N ARG A 125 -11.37 7.97 30.57
CA ARG A 125 -12.57 7.15 30.70
C ARG A 125 -12.53 6.39 32.03
N GLN A 126 -13.63 6.42 32.76
CA GLN A 126 -13.79 5.67 34.01
C GLN A 126 -15.15 4.98 33.95
N SER A 127 -15.13 3.65 33.95
CA SER A 127 -16.33 2.82 33.88
C SER A 127 -16.18 1.66 34.88
N GLY A 128 -16.35 1.94 36.18
CA GLY A 128 -16.37 0.93 37.26
C GLY A 128 -15.12 0.04 37.30
N GLY A 129 -14.09 0.41 38.05
CA GLY A 129 -12.79 -0.29 38.12
C GLY A 129 -11.62 0.59 37.74
N HIS A 130 -10.55 0.02 37.17
CA HIS A 130 -9.40 0.78 36.67
C HIS A 130 -9.84 1.76 35.56
N GLY A 131 -9.49 3.03 35.73
CA GLY A 131 -9.68 4.07 34.70
C GLY A 131 -8.77 3.88 33.50
N GLN A 132 -9.04 4.65 32.45
CA GLN A 132 -8.14 4.78 31.29
C GLN A 132 -7.74 6.25 31.18
N PHE A 133 -6.44 6.53 31.14
CA PHE A 133 -5.90 7.87 31.04
C PHE A 133 -4.73 7.93 30.08
N GLY A 134 -4.79 8.86 29.16
CA GLY A 134 -3.69 9.21 28.23
C GLY A 134 -3.84 10.67 27.81
N ASP A 135 -2.75 11.41 27.89
CA ASP A 135 -2.72 12.83 27.55
C ASP A 135 -1.47 13.09 26.72
N VAL A 136 -1.65 13.71 25.57
CA VAL A 136 -0.55 13.97 24.63
C VAL A 136 -0.73 15.32 23.96
N GLU A 137 0.40 16.00 23.71
CA GLU A 137 0.50 17.15 22.84
C GLU A 137 1.37 16.81 21.63
N LEU A 138 0.81 17.01 20.44
CA LEU A 138 1.47 16.71 19.19
C LEU A 138 1.67 17.98 18.37
N ALA A 139 2.91 18.24 17.95
CA ALA A 139 3.22 19.24 16.95
C ALA A 139 3.31 18.53 15.59
N ILE A 140 2.49 18.99 14.62
CA ILE A 140 2.37 18.40 13.29
C ILE A 140 2.87 19.40 12.27
N LYS A 141 3.82 19.03 11.43
CA LYS A 141 4.42 19.89 10.41
C LYS A 141 4.36 19.22 9.04
N PRO A 142 4.06 19.98 7.97
CA PRO A 142 4.15 19.45 6.61
C PRO A 142 5.60 19.16 6.22
N LEU A 143 5.80 18.09 5.46
CA LEU A 143 7.06 17.73 4.82
C LEU A 143 6.96 17.88 3.31
N PRO A 144 8.10 17.91 2.59
CA PRO A 144 8.12 17.88 1.13
C PRO A 144 7.40 16.65 0.58
N ARG A 145 6.83 16.78 -0.63
CA ARG A 145 6.10 15.69 -1.28
C ARG A 145 6.98 14.45 -1.46
N GLY A 146 6.46 13.31 -1.05
CA GLY A 146 7.16 12.03 -1.11
C GLY A 146 8.00 11.67 0.12
N SER A 147 8.01 12.51 1.16
CA SER A 147 8.71 12.23 2.43
C SER A 147 8.02 11.14 3.26
N GLY A 148 6.71 10.92 3.03
CA GLY A 148 5.96 9.93 3.80
C GLY A 148 5.55 10.45 5.18
N ILE A 149 5.58 9.57 6.19
CA ILE A 149 5.16 9.87 7.56
C ILE A 149 6.35 9.66 8.50
N GLU A 150 6.76 10.73 9.19
CA GLU A 150 7.80 10.70 10.22
C GLU A 150 7.18 10.93 11.59
N PHE A 151 7.73 10.25 12.61
CA PHE A 151 7.33 10.42 14.01
C PHE A 151 8.56 10.63 14.88
N GLU A 152 8.54 11.69 15.69
CA GLU A 152 9.61 12.04 16.61
C GLU A 152 9.10 12.22 18.04
N ASN A 153 9.95 11.91 19.02
CA ASN A 153 9.68 12.22 20.42
C ASN A 153 10.60 13.31 20.90
N ALA A 154 10.03 14.47 21.23
CA ALA A 154 10.71 15.60 21.85
C ALA A 154 10.24 15.86 23.30
N SER A 155 9.42 14.97 23.88
CA SER A 155 8.96 15.14 25.26
C SER A 155 10.10 15.02 26.25
N VAL A 156 10.12 15.88 27.25
CA VAL A 156 11.17 15.96 28.30
C VAL A 156 10.60 15.57 29.65
N GLY A 157 11.49 15.20 30.58
CA GLY A 157 11.11 14.94 31.98
C GLY A 157 10.27 13.65 32.21
N GLY A 158 10.10 12.78 31.17
CA GLY A 158 9.35 11.55 31.34
C GLY A 158 7.84 11.74 31.50
N VAL A 159 7.30 12.87 31.05
CA VAL A 159 5.86 13.20 31.10
C VAL A 159 5.02 12.14 30.39
N VAL A 160 5.54 11.54 29.34
CA VAL A 160 5.05 10.32 28.73
C VAL A 160 6.10 9.23 28.92
N PRO A 161 5.82 8.16 29.65
CA PRO A 161 6.75 7.04 29.81
C PRO A 161 7.15 6.44 28.45
N LYS A 162 8.44 6.07 28.32
CA LYS A 162 8.99 5.51 27.06
C LYS A 162 8.22 4.32 26.54
N SER A 163 7.63 3.53 27.41
CA SER A 163 6.79 2.37 27.04
C SER A 163 5.52 2.75 26.29
N PHE A 164 5.00 3.95 26.48
CA PHE A 164 3.75 4.40 25.84
C PHE A 164 3.97 5.19 24.52
N ILE A 165 5.20 5.62 24.24
CA ILE A 165 5.50 6.36 23.00
C ILE A 165 5.16 5.57 21.75
N PRO A 166 5.48 4.26 21.62
CA PRO A 166 5.06 3.46 20.48
C PRO A 166 3.53 3.36 20.33
N ALA A 167 2.79 3.40 21.44
CA ALA A 167 1.33 3.38 21.40
C ALA A 167 0.76 4.70 20.85
N VAL A 168 1.35 5.86 21.22
CA VAL A 168 0.98 7.16 20.62
C VAL A 168 1.23 7.14 19.12
N GLU A 169 2.41 6.71 18.67
CA GLU A 169 2.74 6.57 17.25
C GLU A 169 1.74 5.65 16.53
N ALA A 170 1.41 4.51 17.11
CA ALA A 170 0.43 3.59 16.53
C ALA A 170 -0.95 4.24 16.37
N GLY A 171 -1.37 5.08 17.33
CA GLY A 171 -2.62 5.86 17.26
C GLY A 171 -2.60 6.90 16.14
N VAL A 172 -1.49 7.63 16.01
CA VAL A 172 -1.25 8.59 14.92
C VAL A 172 -1.31 7.88 13.56
N ARG A 173 -0.54 6.81 13.38
CA ARG A 173 -0.51 6.05 12.12
C ARG A 173 -1.85 5.42 11.77
N GLU A 174 -2.65 5.04 12.76
CA GLU A 174 -4.01 4.53 12.54
C GLU A 174 -4.93 5.61 11.96
N TYR A 175 -4.88 6.84 12.49
CA TYR A 175 -5.66 7.96 11.97
C TYR A 175 -5.24 8.33 10.55
N LEU A 176 -3.93 8.39 10.29
CA LEU A 176 -3.38 8.77 8.99
C LEU A 176 -3.76 7.83 7.83
N LYS A 177 -4.21 6.60 8.13
CA LYS A 177 -4.73 5.69 7.10
C LYS A 177 -6.01 6.21 6.45
N LYS A 178 -6.79 7.03 7.17
CA LYS A 178 -8.03 7.60 6.67
C LYS A 178 -8.24 8.97 7.31
N GLY A 179 -7.82 10.00 6.63
CA GLY A 179 -7.95 11.40 7.06
C GLY A 179 -9.39 11.94 6.98
N PRO A 180 -9.56 13.24 7.21
CA PRO A 180 -10.88 13.89 7.25
C PRO A 180 -11.66 13.77 5.94
N LEU A 181 -11.00 13.77 4.79
CA LEU A 181 -11.63 13.59 3.48
C LEU A 181 -11.80 12.12 3.07
N GLY A 182 -11.30 11.20 3.89
CA GLY A 182 -11.41 9.76 3.69
C GLY A 182 -10.24 9.11 2.97
N PHE A 183 -9.18 9.86 2.64
CA PHE A 183 -7.97 9.38 1.99
C PHE A 183 -6.79 9.27 2.97
N PRO A 184 -5.74 8.50 2.65
CA PRO A 184 -4.54 8.47 3.47
C PRO A 184 -3.87 9.84 3.55
N VAL A 185 -3.48 10.25 4.77
CA VAL A 185 -2.72 11.49 4.99
C VAL A 185 -1.23 11.15 4.94
N VAL A 186 -0.45 11.94 4.19
CA VAL A 186 0.98 11.72 3.94
C VAL A 186 1.78 13.02 4.04
N ASP A 187 3.11 12.89 3.99
CA ASP A 187 4.06 13.99 3.92
C ASP A 187 3.97 14.94 5.12
N LEU A 188 4.07 14.34 6.30
CA LEU A 188 4.05 15.09 7.56
C LEU A 188 4.99 14.49 8.61
N LEU A 189 5.51 15.37 9.46
CA LEU A 189 6.22 15.04 10.69
C LEU A 189 5.30 15.26 11.88
N VAL A 190 5.15 14.26 12.72
CA VAL A 190 4.45 14.35 14.01
C VAL A 190 5.46 14.27 15.13
N THR A 191 5.53 15.29 15.94
CA THR A 191 6.44 15.35 17.10
C THR A 191 5.60 15.31 18.37
N LEU A 192 5.84 14.33 19.24
CA LEU A 192 5.28 14.29 20.58
C LEU A 192 6.06 15.30 21.43
N THR A 193 5.43 16.43 21.80
CA THR A 193 6.06 17.54 22.52
C THR A 193 5.86 17.46 24.03
N ASP A 194 4.67 17.08 24.45
CA ASP A 194 4.30 17.01 25.88
C ASP A 194 3.19 15.97 26.11
N GLY A 195 2.84 15.75 27.38
CA GLY A 195 1.75 14.88 27.78
C GLY A 195 1.70 14.67 29.28
N GLN A 196 0.75 13.86 29.71
CA GLN A 196 0.64 13.48 31.12
C GLN A 196 0.29 12.00 31.25
N HIS A 197 0.82 11.34 32.25
CA HIS A 197 0.46 9.99 32.59
C HIS A 197 -0.09 9.92 34.03
N HIS A 198 -0.91 8.93 34.28
CA HIS A 198 -1.42 8.60 35.61
C HIS A 198 -0.86 7.24 36.02
N SER A 199 -0.30 7.14 37.23
CA SER A 199 0.43 5.95 37.68
C SER A 199 -0.40 4.65 37.69
N VAL A 200 -1.73 4.75 37.78
CA VAL A 200 -2.65 3.60 37.87
C VAL A 200 -3.49 3.42 36.59
N ASP A 201 -3.97 4.54 36.00
CA ASP A 201 -4.97 4.50 34.94
C ASP A 201 -4.37 4.62 33.53
N SER A 202 -3.08 4.89 33.41
CA SER A 202 -2.43 4.95 32.09
C SER A 202 -2.19 3.58 31.49
N SER A 203 -2.50 3.43 30.22
CA SER A 203 -2.30 2.20 29.47
C SER A 203 -1.94 2.50 28.01
N GLU A 204 -1.37 1.51 27.31
CA GLU A 204 -1.06 1.62 25.87
C GLU A 204 -2.32 1.97 25.04
N ILE A 205 -3.45 1.36 25.38
CA ILE A 205 -4.73 1.63 24.70
C ILE A 205 -5.17 3.08 24.88
N ALA A 206 -4.99 3.63 26.10
CA ALA A 206 -5.35 5.01 26.39
C ALA A 206 -4.46 5.99 25.62
N PHE A 207 -3.14 5.77 25.59
CA PHE A 207 -2.20 6.59 24.82
C PHE A 207 -2.37 6.45 23.30
N LYS A 208 -2.66 5.25 22.80
CA LYS A 208 -3.04 5.05 21.40
C LYS A 208 -4.28 5.85 21.03
N THR A 209 -5.30 5.80 21.89
CA THR A 209 -6.53 6.57 21.67
C THR A 209 -6.28 8.08 21.72
N ALA A 210 -5.49 8.56 22.70
CA ALA A 210 -5.13 9.98 22.80
C ALA A 210 -4.34 10.45 21.57
N GLY A 211 -3.35 9.67 21.10
CA GLY A 211 -2.61 9.96 19.87
C GLY A 211 -3.52 10.06 18.65
N ARG A 212 -4.48 9.14 18.51
CA ARG A 212 -5.47 9.21 17.43
C ARG A 212 -6.38 10.45 17.54
N MET A 213 -6.80 10.81 18.75
CA MET A 213 -7.66 12.00 19.01
C MET A 213 -6.93 13.29 18.71
N ALA A 214 -5.62 13.38 18.99
CA ALA A 214 -4.83 14.57 18.71
C ALA A 214 -4.64 14.85 17.21
N MET A 215 -4.92 13.86 16.37
CA MET A 215 -4.88 14.01 14.90
C MET A 215 -6.24 14.44 14.29
N GLN A 216 -7.33 14.45 15.07
CA GLN A 216 -8.67 14.86 14.63
C GLN A 216 -8.83 16.38 14.64
#